data_c82f011a5e74f1032660f8ca947b2e07
#
_entry.id   c82f011a5e74f1032660f8ca947b2e07
#
_cell.length_a   1.000
_cell.length_b   1.000
_cell.length_c   1.000
_cell.angle_alpha   90.00
_cell.angle_beta   90.00
_cell.angle_gamma   90.00
#
_symmetry.space_group_name_H-M   'P 1'
#
loop_
_entity.id
_entity.type
_entity.pdbx_description
1 polymer ?
#
loop_
_entity_poly.entity_id
_entity_poly.type
_entity_poly.pdbx_seq_one_letter_code
_entity_poly.pdbx_strand_id
1 'polypeptide(L)'
;FGWNPFLYVYNWSNGKGKGWDKFVQKIGIAPVVYDPQLVDNSIENIDNHLEYLGYYGSETASDIKVKKKRVYVTYKVSLGKRIPIKDLEIELPSRGEFADAFMRDTVNMTVKPGDYLSEYALEAETERSATALKNQGFYSFSKNNFFFEADTLAYPDSAILKLRINEYTRNESARDAEPIRRFMINDV
;
A
#
# COMPACT_ATOMS: atom_id res chain seq x y z
N PHE A 1 -18.67 -11.25 -22.03
CA PHE A 1 -19.73 -10.32 -21.56
C PHE A 1 -20.91 -11.15 -21.11
N GLY A 2 -20.94 -11.41 -19.79
CA GLY A 2 -21.91 -12.26 -19.17
C GLY A 2 -23.33 -11.67 -19.26
N TRP A 3 -24.25 -12.46 -19.71
CA TRP A 3 -25.67 -12.24 -19.49
C TRP A 3 -25.89 -12.17 -17.98
N ASN A 4 -26.37 -11.01 -17.48
CA ASN A 4 -26.64 -10.83 -16.05
C ASN A 4 -28.15 -10.94 -15.81
N PRO A 5 -28.66 -12.11 -15.40
CA PRO A 5 -30.10 -12.33 -15.18
C PRO A 5 -30.66 -11.44 -14.07
N PHE A 6 -29.85 -11.07 -13.07
CA PHE A 6 -30.28 -10.22 -11.96
C PHE A 6 -30.61 -8.79 -12.38
N LEU A 7 -30.00 -8.28 -13.47
CA LEU A 7 -30.34 -7.00 -14.04
C LEU A 7 -31.76 -7.03 -14.66
N TYR A 8 -32.13 -8.14 -15.31
CA TYR A 8 -33.47 -8.30 -15.85
C TYR A 8 -34.51 -8.39 -14.73
N VAL A 9 -34.20 -9.09 -13.63
CA VAL A 9 -35.07 -9.17 -12.46
C VAL A 9 -35.28 -7.78 -11.86
N TYR A 10 -34.23 -6.96 -11.74
CA TYR A 10 -34.35 -5.58 -11.25
C TYR A 10 -35.28 -4.73 -12.12
N ASN A 11 -35.19 -4.87 -13.43
CA ASN A 11 -36.03 -4.11 -14.41
C ASN A 11 -37.50 -4.55 -14.45
N TRP A 12 -37.90 -5.64 -13.76
CA TRP A 12 -39.30 -6.01 -13.56
C TRP A 12 -40.00 -5.17 -12.51
N SER A 13 -39.28 -4.39 -11.74
CA SER A 13 -39.85 -3.42 -10.81
C SER A 13 -40.50 -2.26 -11.57
N ASN A 14 -41.78 -1.97 -11.29
CA ASN A 14 -42.49 -0.83 -11.87
C ASN A 14 -42.29 0.47 -11.09
N GLY A 15 -41.43 0.49 -10.06
CA GLY A 15 -41.11 1.68 -9.27
C GLY A 15 -42.23 2.19 -8.35
N LYS A 16 -43.37 1.45 -8.25
CA LYS A 16 -44.55 1.88 -7.45
C LYS A 16 -44.51 1.49 -5.99
N GLY A 17 -43.39 0.89 -5.53
CA GLY A 17 -43.09 0.66 -4.09
C GLY A 17 -43.96 -0.37 -3.38
N LYS A 18 -44.75 -1.17 -4.09
CA LYS A 18 -45.58 -2.26 -3.52
C LYS A 18 -44.67 -3.47 -3.18
N GLY A 19 -45.14 -4.38 -2.34
CA GLY A 19 -44.36 -5.50 -1.79
C GLY A 19 -43.58 -6.33 -2.84
N TRP A 20 -44.14 -6.52 -4.03
CA TRP A 20 -43.49 -7.19 -5.15
C TRP A 20 -42.29 -6.39 -5.67
N ASP A 21 -42.39 -5.07 -5.81
CA ASP A 21 -41.31 -4.21 -6.26
C ASP A 21 -40.12 -4.27 -5.29
N LYS A 22 -40.37 -4.25 -4.00
CA LYS A 22 -39.34 -4.38 -2.96
C LYS A 22 -38.63 -5.73 -3.00
N PHE A 23 -39.36 -6.80 -3.27
CA PHE A 23 -38.81 -8.16 -3.40
C PHE A 23 -37.91 -8.26 -4.64
N VAL A 24 -38.37 -7.76 -5.79
CA VAL A 24 -37.65 -7.79 -7.05
C VAL A 24 -36.40 -6.90 -6.98
N GLN A 25 -36.48 -5.74 -6.33
CA GLN A 25 -35.31 -4.85 -6.10
C GLN A 25 -34.30 -5.45 -5.13
N LYS A 26 -34.73 -6.26 -4.18
CA LYS A 26 -33.85 -6.95 -3.22
C LYS A 26 -33.05 -8.08 -3.86
N ILE A 27 -33.62 -8.77 -4.86
CA ILE A 27 -32.97 -9.88 -5.57
C ILE A 27 -32.23 -9.37 -6.81
N GLY A 28 -32.75 -8.30 -7.45
CA GLY A 28 -32.15 -7.71 -8.65
C GLY A 28 -30.93 -6.84 -8.30
N ILE A 29 -29.96 -6.81 -9.21
CA ILE A 29 -28.82 -5.90 -9.13
C ILE A 29 -29.18 -4.63 -9.91
N ALA A 30 -29.15 -3.47 -9.24
CA ALA A 30 -29.36 -2.18 -9.89
C ALA A 30 -28.35 -1.97 -11.04
N PRO A 31 -28.76 -1.37 -12.16
CA PRO A 31 -27.82 -1.04 -13.22
C PRO A 31 -26.78 -0.04 -12.71
N VAL A 32 -25.53 -0.32 -12.98
CA VAL A 32 -24.46 0.65 -12.73
C VAL A 32 -24.63 1.80 -13.72
N VAL A 33 -24.93 2.98 -13.19
CA VAL A 33 -25.04 4.21 -13.99
C VAL A 33 -23.63 4.77 -14.17
N TYR A 34 -23.32 5.20 -15.41
CA TYR A 34 -22.07 5.85 -15.69
C TYR A 34 -21.98 7.20 -14.96
N ASP A 35 -20.91 7.37 -14.20
CA ASP A 35 -20.57 8.61 -13.50
C ASP A 35 -19.14 9.03 -13.91
N PRO A 36 -18.97 10.20 -14.55
CA PRO A 36 -17.67 10.72 -14.93
C PRO A 36 -16.71 10.84 -13.73
N GLN A 37 -17.21 11.23 -12.56
CA GLN A 37 -16.40 11.40 -11.36
C GLN A 37 -15.75 10.08 -10.88
N LEU A 38 -16.43 8.94 -11.11
CA LEU A 38 -15.85 7.64 -10.80
C LEU A 38 -14.72 7.27 -11.78
N VAL A 39 -14.73 7.80 -12.99
CA VAL A 39 -13.63 7.61 -13.95
C VAL A 39 -12.41 8.41 -13.51
N ASP A 40 -12.59 9.67 -13.10
CA ASP A 40 -11.50 10.52 -12.62
C ASP A 40 -10.88 9.95 -11.33
N ASN A 41 -11.70 9.52 -10.37
CA ASN A 41 -11.22 8.83 -9.17
C ASN A 41 -10.47 7.53 -9.49
N SER A 42 -10.88 6.81 -10.54
CA SER A 42 -10.20 5.59 -10.97
C SER A 42 -8.83 5.90 -11.58
N ILE A 43 -8.70 6.99 -12.32
CA ILE A 43 -7.41 7.46 -12.86
C ILE A 43 -6.46 7.78 -11.70
N GLU A 44 -6.90 8.60 -10.75
CA GLU A 44 -6.11 8.96 -9.58
C GLU A 44 -5.68 7.72 -8.77
N ASN A 45 -6.59 6.78 -8.55
CA ASN A 45 -6.28 5.53 -7.86
C ASN A 45 -5.25 4.67 -8.61
N ILE A 46 -5.31 4.62 -9.95
CA ILE A 46 -4.34 3.88 -10.76
C ILE A 46 -2.97 4.55 -10.65
N ASP A 47 -2.89 5.87 -10.79
CA ASP A 47 -1.63 6.62 -10.73
C ASP A 47 -0.99 6.50 -9.34
N ASN A 48 -1.76 6.68 -8.27
CA ASN A 48 -1.32 6.48 -6.89
C ASN A 48 -0.82 5.05 -6.63
N HIS A 49 -1.51 4.04 -7.17
CA HIS A 49 -1.09 2.65 -7.03
C HIS A 49 0.21 2.36 -7.79
N LEU A 50 0.40 2.96 -8.96
CA LEU A 50 1.64 2.83 -9.71
C LEU A 50 2.83 3.50 -8.99
N GLU A 51 2.60 4.65 -8.38
CA GLU A 51 3.61 5.33 -7.55
C GLU A 51 3.98 4.47 -6.33
N TYR A 52 2.98 3.92 -5.63
CA TYR A 52 3.18 2.97 -4.54
C TYR A 52 4.04 1.75 -4.95
N LEU A 53 3.88 1.27 -6.18
CA LEU A 53 4.69 0.19 -6.77
C LEU A 53 6.07 0.68 -7.26
N GLY A 54 6.37 1.98 -7.18
CA GLY A 54 7.65 2.58 -7.56
C GLY A 54 7.76 3.01 -9.03
N TYR A 55 6.63 3.20 -9.73
CA TYR A 55 6.60 3.78 -11.08
C TYR A 55 6.29 5.27 -10.99
N TYR A 56 7.29 6.07 -10.69
CA TYR A 56 7.17 7.51 -10.46
C TYR A 56 6.92 8.29 -11.73
N GLY A 57 5.91 9.19 -11.69
CA GLY A 57 5.49 9.98 -12.84
C GLY A 57 4.75 9.15 -13.90
N SER A 58 4.03 8.11 -13.49
CA SER A 58 3.07 7.42 -14.36
C SER A 58 1.88 8.34 -14.66
N GLU A 59 1.31 8.19 -15.85
CA GLU A 59 0.15 8.96 -16.28
C GLU A 59 -0.91 8.03 -16.84
N THR A 60 -2.14 8.17 -16.35
CA THR A 60 -3.30 7.41 -16.83
C THR A 60 -4.29 8.32 -17.54
N ALA A 61 -4.71 7.95 -18.74
CA ALA A 61 -5.75 8.61 -19.50
C ALA A 61 -6.94 7.67 -19.73
N SER A 62 -8.15 8.23 -19.79
CA SER A 62 -9.36 7.47 -20.15
C SER A 62 -9.82 7.76 -21.59
N ASP A 63 -10.29 6.72 -22.27
CA ASP A 63 -11.00 6.81 -23.55
C ASP A 63 -12.43 6.27 -23.34
N ILE A 64 -13.43 7.14 -23.56
CA ILE A 64 -14.83 6.85 -23.27
C ILE A 64 -15.60 6.69 -24.57
N LYS A 65 -16.21 5.52 -24.77
CA LYS A 65 -17.05 5.23 -25.93
C LYS A 65 -18.45 4.85 -25.51
N VAL A 66 -19.45 5.54 -26.09
CA VAL A 66 -20.84 5.26 -25.85
C VAL A 66 -21.41 4.50 -27.06
N LYS A 67 -21.95 3.30 -26.82
CA LYS A 67 -22.60 2.48 -27.86
C LYS A 67 -23.88 1.83 -27.32
N LYS A 68 -25.00 2.09 -27.97
CA LYS A 68 -26.32 1.50 -27.65
C LYS A 68 -26.67 1.60 -26.15
N LYS A 69 -26.60 2.80 -25.55
CA LYS A 69 -26.86 3.06 -24.13
C LYS A 69 -25.87 2.37 -23.15
N ARG A 70 -24.71 1.94 -23.63
CA ARG A 70 -23.63 1.38 -22.83
C ARG A 70 -22.41 2.28 -22.94
N VAL A 71 -21.74 2.50 -21.83
CA VAL A 71 -20.48 3.24 -21.77
C VAL A 71 -19.34 2.23 -21.61
N TYR A 72 -18.32 2.39 -22.43
CA TYR A 72 -17.09 1.63 -22.39
C TYR A 72 -15.98 2.61 -21.99
N VAL A 73 -15.36 2.37 -20.86
CA VAL A 73 -14.21 3.14 -20.39
C VAL A 73 -12.96 2.30 -20.59
N THR A 74 -11.97 2.86 -21.28
CA THR A 74 -10.67 2.23 -21.49
C THR A 74 -9.61 3.12 -20.84
N TYR A 75 -8.86 2.60 -19.87
CA TYR A 75 -7.73 3.29 -19.28
C TYR A 75 -6.47 2.96 -20.06
N LYS A 76 -5.72 4.00 -20.43
CA LYS A 76 -4.41 3.91 -21.08
C LYS A 76 -3.39 4.41 -20.10
N VAL A 77 -2.46 3.55 -19.73
CA VAL A 77 -1.43 3.83 -18.74
C VAL A 77 -0.08 3.99 -19.44
N SER A 78 0.58 5.10 -19.16
CA SER A 78 1.99 5.33 -19.50
C SER A 78 2.81 5.16 -18.23
N LEU A 79 3.62 4.11 -18.16
CA LEU A 79 4.44 3.83 -16.97
C LEU A 79 5.56 4.84 -16.83
N GLY A 80 5.71 5.37 -15.63
CA GLY A 80 6.81 6.23 -15.25
C GLY A 80 8.12 5.47 -15.00
N LYS A 81 9.14 6.18 -14.54
CA LYS A 81 10.45 5.61 -14.28
C LYS A 81 10.49 4.91 -12.92
N ARG A 82 11.28 3.84 -12.83
CA ARG A 82 11.65 3.23 -11.56
C ARG A 82 13.02 3.73 -11.13
N ILE A 83 13.18 4.00 -9.84
CA ILE A 83 14.41 4.54 -9.25
C ILE A 83 15.13 3.39 -8.53
N PRO A 84 16.32 2.94 -9.00
CA PRO A 84 17.10 1.93 -8.30
C PRO A 84 17.70 2.49 -7.01
N ILE A 85 17.76 1.68 -5.98
CA ILE A 85 18.45 1.95 -4.72
C ILE A 85 19.94 1.74 -4.98
N LYS A 86 20.73 2.80 -4.88
CA LYS A 86 22.18 2.73 -5.06
C LYS A 86 22.89 2.24 -3.81
N ASP A 87 22.45 2.72 -2.65
CA ASP A 87 23.00 2.38 -1.35
C ASP A 87 21.91 2.38 -0.28
N LEU A 88 22.13 1.59 0.78
CA LEU A 88 21.25 1.46 1.94
C LEU A 88 22.04 1.76 3.22
N GLU A 89 21.73 2.90 3.84
CA GLU A 89 22.27 3.30 5.13
C GLU A 89 21.31 2.90 6.25
N ILE A 90 21.83 2.27 7.32
CA ILE A 90 21.02 1.85 8.47
C ILE A 90 21.50 2.61 9.71
N GLU A 91 20.59 3.36 10.32
CA GLU A 91 20.80 4.12 11.54
C GLU A 91 19.95 3.53 12.68
N LEU A 92 20.62 3.04 13.73
CA LEU A 92 19.97 2.44 14.90
C LEU A 92 20.01 3.41 16.10
N PRO A 93 19.01 3.36 17.01
CA PRO A 93 18.86 4.33 18.09
C PRO A 93 20.00 4.26 19.12
N SER A 94 20.52 3.07 19.40
CA SER A 94 21.59 2.85 20.38
C SER A 94 22.31 1.53 20.11
N ARG A 95 23.47 1.33 20.79
CA ARG A 95 24.13 0.02 20.87
C ARG A 95 23.45 -0.80 21.95
N GLY A 96 23.21 -2.09 21.70
CA GLY A 96 22.61 -3.00 22.66
C GLY A 96 22.02 -4.24 22.02
N GLU A 97 21.36 -5.07 22.82
CA GLU A 97 20.82 -6.37 22.40
C GLU A 97 19.87 -6.25 21.19
N PHE A 98 19.05 -5.20 21.16
CA PHE A 98 18.16 -4.93 20.03
C PHE A 98 18.94 -4.61 18.76
N ALA A 99 19.91 -3.70 18.83
CA ALA A 99 20.75 -3.33 17.69
C ALA A 99 21.48 -4.55 17.11
N ASP A 100 22.04 -5.39 17.99
CA ASP A 100 22.71 -6.62 17.58
C ASP A 100 21.75 -7.62 16.92
N ALA A 101 20.52 -7.74 17.43
CA ALA A 101 19.51 -8.60 16.86
C ALA A 101 19.04 -8.08 15.49
N PHE A 102 18.81 -6.76 15.37
CA PHE A 102 18.44 -6.12 14.13
C PHE A 102 19.54 -6.31 13.08
N MET A 103 20.79 -6.02 13.43
CA MET A 103 21.93 -6.19 12.49
C MET A 103 22.11 -7.64 12.02
N ARG A 104 21.83 -8.62 12.87
CA ARG A 104 21.81 -10.04 12.42
C ARG A 104 20.68 -10.32 11.44
N ASP A 105 19.52 -9.66 11.59
CA ASP A 105 18.37 -9.84 10.72
C ASP A 105 18.54 -9.15 9.35
N THR A 106 19.47 -8.19 9.22
CA THR A 106 19.72 -7.50 7.93
C THR A 106 20.11 -8.45 6.80
N VAL A 107 20.68 -9.62 7.12
CA VAL A 107 20.98 -10.67 6.11
C VAL A 107 19.71 -11.12 5.38
N ASN A 108 18.56 -11.10 6.07
CA ASN A 108 17.27 -11.51 5.55
C ASN A 108 16.48 -10.34 4.91
N MET A 109 17.03 -9.14 4.89
CA MET A 109 16.35 -7.98 4.28
C MET A 109 16.02 -8.24 2.82
N THR A 110 14.80 -7.86 2.43
CA THR A 110 14.30 -7.98 1.07
C THR A 110 14.55 -6.72 0.25
N VAL A 111 14.85 -5.59 0.92
CA VAL A 111 15.23 -4.32 0.28
C VAL A 111 16.74 -4.18 0.33
N LYS A 112 17.38 -4.12 -0.84
CA LYS A 112 18.85 -4.13 -0.99
C LYS A 112 19.30 -3.14 -2.07
N PRO A 113 20.56 -2.70 -2.05
CA PRO A 113 21.14 -2.00 -3.19
C PRO A 113 20.98 -2.80 -4.49
N GLY A 114 20.50 -2.13 -5.54
CA GLY A 114 20.15 -2.72 -6.83
C GLY A 114 18.64 -3.00 -7.01
N ASP A 115 17.86 -3.08 -5.92
CA ASP A 115 16.40 -3.15 -6.00
C ASP A 115 15.82 -1.78 -6.37
N TYR A 116 14.54 -1.76 -6.74
CA TYR A 116 13.85 -0.52 -7.03
C TYR A 116 13.12 0.03 -5.81
N LEU A 117 13.25 1.35 -5.62
CA LEU A 117 12.52 2.06 -4.58
C LEU A 117 11.01 1.96 -4.83
N SER A 118 10.25 1.47 -3.85
CA SER A 118 8.79 1.43 -3.86
C SER A 118 8.27 1.36 -2.43
N GLU A 119 7.18 2.06 -2.14
CA GLU A 119 6.56 2.00 -0.82
C GLU A 119 6.10 0.58 -0.48
N TYR A 120 5.58 -0.15 -1.46
CA TYR A 120 5.20 -1.56 -1.31
C TYR A 120 6.35 -2.43 -0.76
N ALA A 121 7.56 -2.30 -1.33
CA ALA A 121 8.71 -3.08 -0.87
C ALA A 121 9.17 -2.66 0.53
N LEU A 122 9.14 -1.35 0.82
CA LEU A 122 9.50 -0.81 2.13
C LEU A 122 8.50 -1.27 3.21
N GLU A 123 7.20 -1.23 2.94
CA GLU A 123 6.17 -1.74 3.87
C GLU A 123 6.32 -3.24 4.13
N ALA A 124 6.51 -4.03 3.08
CA ALA A 124 6.72 -5.47 3.21
C ALA A 124 7.95 -5.80 4.07
N GLU A 125 9.04 -5.05 3.90
CA GLU A 125 10.24 -5.19 4.71
C GLU A 125 10.01 -4.82 6.16
N THR A 126 9.31 -3.71 6.45
CA THR A 126 9.01 -3.32 7.84
C THR A 126 8.19 -4.38 8.56
N GLU A 127 7.21 -4.99 7.88
CA GLU A 127 6.35 -6.02 8.46
C GLU A 127 7.11 -7.33 8.69
N ARG A 128 7.96 -7.72 7.73
CA ARG A 128 8.85 -8.88 7.86
C ARG A 128 9.80 -8.73 9.06
N SER A 129 10.53 -7.61 9.09
CA SER A 129 11.53 -7.36 10.13
C SER A 129 10.91 -7.19 11.52
N ALA A 130 9.79 -6.45 11.62
CA ALA A 130 9.06 -6.32 12.88
C ALA A 130 8.58 -7.68 13.39
N THR A 131 8.09 -8.55 12.51
CA THR A 131 7.66 -9.90 12.88
C THR A 131 8.84 -10.77 13.35
N ALA A 132 9.96 -10.73 12.63
CA ALA A 132 11.16 -11.48 12.96
C ALA A 132 11.73 -11.09 14.35
N LEU A 133 11.72 -9.79 14.67
CA LEU A 133 12.23 -9.30 15.94
C LEU A 133 11.23 -9.51 17.09
N LYS A 134 9.92 -9.41 16.84
CA LYS A 134 8.90 -9.83 17.84
C LYS A 134 9.05 -11.29 18.22
N ASN A 135 9.32 -12.17 17.28
CA ASN A 135 9.57 -13.59 17.54
C ASN A 135 10.85 -13.84 18.37
N GLN A 136 11.77 -12.86 18.39
CA GLN A 136 12.95 -12.88 19.26
C GLN A 136 12.71 -12.23 20.63
N GLY A 137 11.47 -11.79 20.92
CA GLY A 137 11.07 -11.22 22.21
C GLY A 137 11.03 -9.70 22.26
N PHE A 138 11.25 -8.98 21.17
CA PHE A 138 11.15 -7.51 21.13
C PHE A 138 9.72 -7.06 20.81
N TYR A 139 8.77 -7.31 21.72
CA TYR A 139 7.34 -7.12 21.50
C TYR A 139 6.92 -5.66 21.29
N SER A 140 7.63 -4.70 21.87
CA SER A 140 7.34 -3.27 21.67
C SER A 140 7.76 -2.76 20.30
N PHE A 141 8.60 -3.50 19.57
CA PHE A 141 9.04 -3.13 18.24
C PHE A 141 7.95 -3.41 17.20
N SER A 142 7.72 -2.46 16.31
CA SER A 142 6.66 -2.52 15.30
C SER A 142 7.07 -1.80 14.02
N LYS A 143 6.30 -1.95 12.96
CA LYS A 143 6.49 -1.21 11.70
C LYS A 143 6.51 0.31 11.88
N ASN A 144 5.89 0.84 12.94
CA ASN A 144 5.85 2.29 13.20
C ASN A 144 7.17 2.85 13.74
N ASN A 145 8.13 2.00 14.08
CA ASN A 145 9.48 2.40 14.48
C ASN A 145 10.43 2.62 13.30
N PHE A 146 10.01 2.23 12.08
CA PHE A 146 10.78 2.42 10.86
C PHE A 146 10.54 3.79 10.23
N PHE A 147 11.63 4.46 9.87
CA PHE A 147 11.61 5.72 9.14
C PHE A 147 12.54 5.59 7.94
N PHE A 148 11.97 5.74 6.75
CA PHE A 148 12.73 5.73 5.51
C PHE A 148 12.84 7.14 4.95
N GLU A 149 14.04 7.49 4.55
CA GLU A 149 14.36 8.71 3.82
C GLU A 149 15.07 8.30 2.52
N ALA A 150 14.57 8.73 1.37
CA ALA A 150 15.20 8.47 0.09
C ALA A 150 15.77 9.77 -0.46
N ASP A 151 17.09 9.86 -0.57
CA ASP A 151 17.75 10.96 -1.26
C ASP A 151 17.87 10.63 -2.77
N THR A 152 17.02 11.31 -3.55
CA THR A 152 17.00 11.22 -5.01
C THR A 152 17.72 12.40 -5.68
N LEU A 153 18.24 13.37 -4.89
CA LEU A 153 18.90 14.57 -5.40
C LEU A 153 20.39 14.34 -5.60
N ALA A 154 21.01 13.48 -4.79
CA ALA A 154 22.43 13.19 -4.88
C ALA A 154 22.82 12.51 -6.21
N TYR A 155 21.90 11.78 -6.83
CA TYR A 155 22.12 11.06 -8.08
C TYR A 155 20.89 11.16 -9.00
N PRO A 156 21.07 11.52 -10.30
CA PRO A 156 19.96 11.77 -11.22
C PRO A 156 19.05 10.57 -11.51
N ASP A 157 19.59 9.34 -11.42
CA ASP A 157 18.90 8.12 -11.84
C ASP A 157 18.88 7.03 -10.76
N SER A 158 19.20 7.37 -9.50
CA SER A 158 19.21 6.43 -8.38
C SER A 158 18.99 7.13 -7.04
N ALA A 159 18.63 6.41 -6.01
CA ALA A 159 18.43 6.94 -4.66
C ALA A 159 19.41 6.31 -3.65
N ILE A 160 19.82 7.09 -2.66
CA ILE A 160 20.37 6.56 -1.41
C ILE A 160 19.20 6.41 -0.46
N LEU A 161 18.97 5.18 0.01
CA LEU A 161 17.92 4.89 0.97
C LEU A 161 18.51 4.86 2.37
N LYS A 162 18.00 5.71 3.26
CA LYS A 162 18.36 5.74 4.67
C LYS A 162 17.22 5.15 5.50
N LEU A 163 17.52 4.06 6.18
CA LEU A 163 16.62 3.45 7.16
C LEU A 163 17.05 3.87 8.57
N ARG A 164 16.19 4.61 9.25
CA ARG A 164 16.35 4.94 10.67
C ARG A 164 15.34 4.16 11.49
N ILE A 165 15.82 3.52 12.53
CA ILE A 165 14.98 2.88 13.55
C ILE A 165 14.94 3.78 14.77
N ASN A 166 13.73 4.17 15.17
CA ASN A 166 13.50 4.97 16.36
C ASN A 166 12.91 4.12 17.50
N GLU A 167 13.24 4.47 18.74
CA GLU A 167 12.65 3.85 19.93
C GLU A 167 11.18 4.28 20.12
N TYR A 168 10.77 5.39 19.53
CA TYR A 168 9.39 5.90 19.55
C TYR A 168 8.67 5.62 18.22
N THR A 169 7.37 5.43 18.31
CA THR A 169 6.54 5.29 17.14
C THR A 169 6.19 6.66 16.53
N ARG A 170 5.66 6.68 15.30
CA ARG A 170 5.25 7.92 14.62
C ARG A 170 4.22 8.75 15.41
N ASN A 171 3.50 8.13 16.34
CA ASN A 171 2.44 8.76 17.14
C ASN A 171 2.90 9.19 18.54
N GLU A 172 4.16 8.92 18.90
CA GLU A 172 4.75 9.23 20.20
C GLU A 172 5.83 10.29 20.06
N SER A 173 6.01 11.09 21.12
CA SER A 173 7.12 12.03 21.16
C SER A 173 8.39 11.31 21.64
N ALA A 174 9.55 11.82 21.22
CA ALA A 174 10.84 11.28 21.68
C ALA A 174 11.05 11.37 23.22
N ARG A 175 10.22 12.18 23.90
CA ARG A 175 10.28 12.34 25.37
C ARG A 175 9.60 11.18 26.10
N ASP A 176 8.63 10.53 25.46
CA ASP A 176 7.84 9.44 26.05
C ASP A 176 8.32 8.06 25.55
N ALA A 177 9.43 8.05 24.81
CA ALA A 177 9.98 6.83 24.22
C ALA A 177 10.54 5.90 25.30
N GLU A 178 10.03 4.69 25.34
CA GLU A 178 10.63 3.60 26.10
C GLU A 178 11.64 2.84 25.23
N PRO A 179 12.81 2.46 25.79
CA PRO A 179 13.79 1.70 25.02
C PRO A 179 13.21 0.33 24.60
N ILE A 180 13.51 -0.10 23.40
CA ILE A 180 13.09 -1.40 22.87
C ILE A 180 13.80 -2.51 23.67
N ARG A 181 13.04 -3.23 24.50
CA ARG A 181 13.54 -4.28 25.39
C ARG A 181 13.10 -5.65 24.91
N ARG A 182 13.93 -6.63 25.23
CA ARG A 182 13.58 -8.04 25.05
C ARG A 182 12.82 -8.56 26.26
N PHE A 183 11.72 -9.25 26.00
CA PHE A 183 10.91 -9.93 27.01
C PHE A 183 11.06 -11.44 26.86
N MET A 184 11.18 -12.13 27.98
CA MET A 184 11.18 -13.60 28.04
C MET A 184 10.10 -14.04 29.01
N ILE A 185 9.38 -15.09 28.65
CA ILE A 185 8.39 -15.72 29.53
C ILE A 185 9.15 -16.75 30.35
N ASN A 186 9.22 -16.57 31.68
CA ASN A 186 9.96 -17.46 32.58
C ASN A 186 9.10 -18.63 33.11
N ASP A 187 7.77 -18.44 33.20
CA ASP A 187 6.84 -19.48 33.66
C ASP A 187 5.52 -19.42 32.87
N VAL A 188 4.95 -20.58 32.58
CA VAL A 188 3.62 -20.77 31.95
C VAL A 188 2.80 -21.65 32.86
#